data_3f722adaed59cad55abea50246ba733b
#
_entry.id   3f722adaed59cad55abea50246ba733b
#
_cell.length_a   1.000
_cell.length_b   1.000
_cell.length_c   1.000
_cell.angle_alpha   90.00
_cell.angle_beta   90.00
_cell.angle_gamma   90.00
#
_symmetry.space_group_name_H-M   'P 1'
#
loop_
_entity.id
_entity.type
_entity.pdbx_description
1 polymer ?
#
loop_
_entity_poly.entity_id
_entity_poly.type
_entity_poly.pdbx_seq_one_letter_code
_entity_poly.pdbx_strand_id
1 'polypeptide(L)'
;MRAFSKLVHDVSQLNDFLVTSQFSSSKQYLVQILSTQSRDFTTTLADAVLLLLPNAHVMGHSTRNVILEGEIFTSGCLISVTEFEQATLTSAVQTYSYSPDIDGGELKRSLLLQHNSQVILSFAVQIERRDYPLFQTFASEEVVISGGLAQSIDDGCWVLYQNRVYDNAVVAVALHSDTLKLWTDAYSEWNPIGMPHKVTHAKGTRLYCLGEQKALDVYKRYLADGHDVTLSQLLSFPLYRESLGRKEVCTVTELHADGSMSFDRPWCLGDEVQFCYNHPSLTLEQVRHGVVELAMHQPEVVMIFNCASRLDFIDSSDEVQAFKDIATTFGSYCMGELHGGIGQPEILHHSLTYLAMREGDEVQALNLP
;
A
#
# COMPACT_ATOMS: atom_id res chain seq x y z
N MET A 1 -13.50 13.22 -14.11
CA MET A 1 -12.31 12.44 -14.52
C MET A 1 -12.72 11.14 -15.20
N ARG A 2 -11.79 10.42 -15.83
CA ARG A 2 -12.04 9.08 -16.40
C ARG A 2 -10.85 8.19 -16.08
N ALA A 3 -11.11 6.95 -15.72
CA ALA A 3 -10.05 5.97 -15.52
C ALA A 3 -10.25 4.75 -16.44
N PHE A 4 -9.15 4.22 -16.94
CA PHE A 4 -9.09 3.07 -17.81
C PHE A 4 -7.98 2.16 -17.33
N SER A 5 -8.25 0.87 -17.22
CA SER A 5 -7.24 -0.08 -16.78
C SER A 5 -7.24 -1.33 -17.65
N LYS A 6 -6.06 -1.87 -17.92
CA LYS A 6 -5.90 -3.09 -18.70
C LYS A 6 -4.67 -3.88 -18.25
N LEU A 7 -4.84 -5.18 -18.14
CA LEU A 7 -3.73 -6.11 -18.00
C LEU A 7 -3.15 -6.38 -19.40
N VAL A 8 -1.83 -6.18 -19.54
CA VAL A 8 -1.11 -6.38 -20.80
C VAL A 8 0.04 -7.36 -20.64
N HIS A 9 0.26 -8.16 -21.67
CA HIS A 9 1.35 -9.14 -21.73
C HIS A 9 2.37 -8.83 -22.83
N ASP A 10 2.07 -7.86 -23.69
CA ASP A 10 2.96 -7.38 -24.74
C ASP A 10 2.66 -5.92 -25.13
N VAL A 11 3.58 -5.31 -25.88
CA VAL A 11 3.49 -3.91 -26.30
C VAL A 11 2.34 -3.67 -27.29
N SER A 12 1.96 -4.68 -28.07
CA SER A 12 0.83 -4.54 -29.02
C SER A 12 -0.48 -4.34 -28.28
N GLN A 13 -0.70 -5.14 -27.22
CA GLN A 13 -1.90 -5.00 -26.37
C GLN A 13 -1.97 -3.62 -25.69
N LEU A 14 -0.80 -3.06 -25.28
CA LEU A 14 -0.74 -1.71 -24.75
C LEU A 14 -1.10 -0.68 -25.81
N ASN A 15 -0.50 -0.76 -27.00
CA ASN A 15 -0.77 0.18 -28.09
C ASN A 15 -2.26 0.16 -28.50
N ASP A 16 -2.84 -1.03 -28.64
CA ASP A 16 -4.27 -1.17 -28.94
C ASP A 16 -5.14 -0.54 -27.85
N PHE A 17 -4.76 -0.73 -26.59
CA PHE A 17 -5.48 -0.13 -25.46
C PHE A 17 -5.42 1.40 -25.51
N LEU A 18 -4.22 1.98 -25.67
CA LEU A 18 -4.05 3.44 -25.67
C LEU A 18 -4.73 4.10 -26.87
N VAL A 19 -4.64 3.49 -28.04
CA VAL A 19 -5.30 4.00 -29.28
C VAL A 19 -6.82 3.92 -29.17
N THR A 20 -7.35 2.80 -28.68
CA THR A 20 -8.80 2.60 -28.55
C THR A 20 -9.44 3.55 -27.54
N SER A 21 -8.73 3.93 -26.49
CA SER A 21 -9.22 4.81 -25.40
C SER A 21 -9.34 6.28 -25.81
N GLN A 22 -8.81 6.68 -26.96
CA GLN A 22 -8.93 8.02 -27.53
C GLN A 22 -8.52 9.17 -26.57
N PHE A 23 -7.33 9.06 -25.97
CA PHE A 23 -6.81 10.07 -25.07
C PHE A 23 -6.51 11.40 -25.77
N SER A 24 -6.79 12.52 -25.11
CA SER A 24 -6.53 13.86 -25.61
C SER A 24 -5.14 14.36 -25.20
N SER A 25 -4.37 14.89 -26.14
CA SER A 25 -3.05 15.47 -25.84
C SER A 25 -3.08 16.73 -24.95
N SER A 26 -4.25 17.30 -24.69
CA SER A 26 -4.41 18.52 -23.86
C SER A 26 -4.72 18.24 -22.38
N LYS A 27 -4.92 16.98 -22.01
CA LYS A 27 -5.26 16.58 -20.64
C LYS A 27 -4.03 16.17 -19.84
N GLN A 28 -4.20 16.12 -18.51
CA GLN A 28 -3.21 15.55 -17.60
C GLN A 28 -3.54 14.09 -17.31
N TYR A 29 -2.53 13.25 -17.29
CA TYR A 29 -2.66 11.82 -17.09
C TYR A 29 -1.75 11.36 -15.96
N LEU A 30 -2.35 10.59 -15.04
CA LEU A 30 -1.59 9.72 -14.15
C LEU A 30 -1.59 8.32 -14.77
N VAL A 31 -0.42 7.80 -15.09
CA VAL A 31 -0.27 6.43 -15.56
C VAL A 31 0.44 5.60 -14.52
N GLN A 32 -0.22 4.54 -14.06
CA GLN A 32 0.37 3.58 -13.14
C GLN A 32 0.68 2.28 -13.88
N ILE A 33 1.92 1.80 -13.73
CA ILE A 33 2.38 0.50 -14.25
C ILE A 33 2.72 -0.39 -13.09
N LEU A 34 1.80 -1.30 -12.73
CA LEU A 34 1.97 -2.26 -11.64
C LEU A 34 2.41 -3.58 -12.27
N SER A 35 3.64 -3.99 -12.01
CA SER A 35 4.29 -5.00 -12.86
C SER A 35 4.68 -6.26 -12.11
N THR A 36 4.26 -7.42 -12.64
CA THR A 36 4.77 -8.73 -12.25
C THR A 36 5.90 -9.21 -13.18
N GLN A 37 6.33 -8.36 -14.12
CA GLN A 37 7.27 -8.68 -15.18
C GLN A 37 8.63 -8.02 -14.96
N SER A 38 9.60 -8.34 -15.83
CA SER A 38 10.96 -7.80 -15.75
C SER A 38 11.01 -6.28 -15.91
N ARG A 39 12.09 -5.68 -15.42
CA ARG A 39 12.40 -4.24 -15.55
C ARG A 39 12.43 -3.80 -17.00
N ASP A 40 13.10 -4.58 -17.85
CA ASP A 40 13.26 -4.25 -19.27
C ASP A 40 11.92 -4.21 -19.98
N PHE A 41 11.05 -5.18 -19.69
CA PHE A 41 9.71 -5.20 -20.25
C PHE A 41 8.87 -4.02 -19.74
N THR A 42 8.93 -3.74 -18.44
CA THR A 42 8.20 -2.61 -17.82
C THR A 42 8.69 -1.26 -18.36
N THR A 43 10.00 -1.09 -18.54
CA THR A 43 10.59 0.10 -19.15
C THR A 43 10.12 0.27 -20.60
N THR A 44 10.09 -0.83 -21.37
CA THR A 44 9.58 -0.80 -22.74
C THR A 44 8.11 -0.36 -22.83
N LEU A 45 7.26 -0.82 -21.88
CA LEU A 45 5.87 -0.35 -21.79
C LEU A 45 5.80 1.13 -21.42
N ALA A 46 6.63 1.60 -20.48
CA ALA A 46 6.68 3.01 -20.08
C ALA A 46 7.13 3.92 -21.24
N ASP A 47 8.11 3.49 -22.04
CA ASP A 47 8.53 4.19 -23.25
C ASP A 47 7.37 4.30 -24.27
N ALA A 48 6.63 3.22 -24.49
CA ALA A 48 5.47 3.22 -25.37
C ALA A 48 4.35 4.14 -24.87
N VAL A 49 4.09 4.17 -23.55
CA VAL A 49 3.15 5.10 -22.93
C VAL A 49 3.58 6.55 -23.20
N LEU A 50 4.83 6.91 -22.91
CA LEU A 50 5.32 8.27 -23.06
C LEU A 50 5.41 8.72 -24.51
N LEU A 51 5.58 7.80 -25.44
CA LEU A 51 5.51 8.11 -26.87
C LEU A 51 4.11 8.57 -27.30
N LEU A 52 3.06 7.96 -26.75
CA LEU A 52 1.67 8.29 -27.10
C LEU A 52 1.08 9.37 -26.18
N LEU A 53 1.52 9.42 -24.91
CA LEU A 53 1.08 10.36 -23.89
C LEU A 53 2.28 11.10 -23.30
N PRO A 54 2.92 12.04 -24.04
CA PRO A 54 4.20 12.65 -23.64
C PRO A 54 4.11 13.51 -22.38
N ASN A 55 2.92 13.95 -21.99
CA ASN A 55 2.65 14.75 -20.80
C ASN A 55 2.16 13.88 -19.61
N ALA A 56 2.20 12.56 -19.72
CA ALA A 56 1.78 11.69 -18.65
C ALA A 56 2.79 11.69 -17.50
N HIS A 57 2.27 11.66 -16.27
CA HIS A 57 3.04 11.34 -15.07
C HIS A 57 3.00 9.83 -14.89
N VAL A 58 4.10 9.16 -15.26
CA VAL A 58 4.20 7.70 -15.18
C VAL A 58 4.89 7.30 -13.89
N MET A 59 4.24 6.44 -13.11
CA MET A 59 4.80 5.81 -11.93
C MET A 59 4.42 4.34 -11.84
N GLY A 60 5.13 3.57 -11.04
CA GLY A 60 4.81 2.15 -10.85
C GLY A 60 5.74 1.45 -9.88
N HIS A 61 5.51 0.18 -9.71
CA HIS A 61 6.37 -0.67 -8.88
C HIS A 61 6.27 -2.15 -9.26
N SER A 62 7.28 -2.92 -8.81
CA SER A 62 7.25 -4.37 -8.89
C SER A 62 6.29 -4.96 -7.86
N THR A 63 5.49 -5.93 -8.29
CA THR A 63 4.56 -6.66 -7.43
C THR A 63 4.41 -8.10 -7.92
N ARG A 64 4.01 -9.03 -7.06
CA ARG A 64 3.70 -10.40 -7.46
C ARG A 64 2.26 -10.59 -7.90
N ASN A 65 1.39 -9.67 -7.48
CA ASN A 65 -0.04 -9.77 -7.74
C ASN A 65 -0.62 -8.38 -8.04
N VAL A 66 -1.37 -8.28 -9.11
CA VAL A 66 -2.14 -7.08 -9.45
C VAL A 66 -3.63 -7.36 -9.32
N ILE A 67 -4.39 -6.31 -9.07
CA ILE A 67 -5.85 -6.34 -8.90
C ILE A 67 -6.47 -5.55 -10.04
N LEU A 68 -7.43 -6.16 -10.73
CA LEU A 68 -8.19 -5.52 -11.80
C LEU A 68 -9.65 -5.97 -11.73
N GLU A 69 -10.58 -5.02 -11.59
CA GLU A 69 -12.02 -5.25 -11.59
C GLU A 69 -12.45 -6.40 -10.64
N GLY A 70 -11.87 -6.43 -9.44
CA GLY A 70 -12.17 -7.43 -8.42
C GLY A 70 -11.53 -8.80 -8.62
N GLU A 71 -10.61 -8.95 -9.57
CA GLU A 71 -9.86 -10.17 -9.82
C GLU A 71 -8.36 -9.99 -9.54
N ILE A 72 -7.68 -11.08 -9.16
CA ILE A 72 -6.25 -11.10 -8.84
C ILE A 72 -5.50 -11.80 -9.97
N PHE A 73 -4.45 -11.15 -10.47
CA PHE A 73 -3.59 -11.69 -11.52
C PHE A 73 -2.15 -11.80 -11.04
N THR A 74 -1.52 -12.94 -11.34
CA THR A 74 -0.12 -13.26 -10.94
C THR A 74 0.87 -13.04 -12.09
N SER A 75 0.41 -12.63 -13.26
CA SER A 75 1.27 -12.39 -14.43
C SER A 75 0.75 -11.23 -15.26
N GLY A 76 1.65 -10.51 -15.93
CA GLY A 76 1.35 -9.35 -16.78
C GLY A 76 1.70 -8.02 -16.12
N CYS A 77 1.54 -6.94 -16.87
CA CYS A 77 1.60 -5.58 -16.34
C CYS A 77 0.22 -4.97 -16.35
N LEU A 78 -0.23 -4.49 -15.22
CA LEU A 78 -1.45 -3.70 -15.14
C LEU A 78 -1.12 -2.25 -15.47
N ILE A 79 -1.71 -1.75 -16.54
CA ILE A 79 -1.63 -0.36 -16.95
C ILE A 79 -2.94 0.32 -16.58
N SER A 80 -2.84 1.34 -15.74
CA SER A 80 -3.98 2.21 -15.44
C SER A 80 -3.67 3.62 -15.89
N VAL A 81 -4.60 4.22 -16.63
CA VAL A 81 -4.55 5.60 -17.10
C VAL A 81 -5.71 6.36 -16.51
N THR A 82 -5.42 7.32 -15.64
CA THR A 82 -6.41 8.23 -15.07
C THR A 82 -6.28 9.60 -15.73
N GLU A 83 -7.32 10.03 -16.43
CA GLU A 83 -7.44 11.33 -17.08
C GLU A 83 -8.15 12.30 -16.15
N PHE A 84 -7.54 13.45 -15.89
CA PHE A 84 -8.10 14.51 -15.06
C PHE A 84 -8.65 15.65 -15.94
N GLU A 85 -9.81 16.18 -15.53
CA GLU A 85 -10.45 17.31 -16.19
C GLU A 85 -9.92 18.67 -15.68
N GLN A 86 -9.72 18.78 -14.38
CA GLN A 86 -9.37 20.02 -13.68
C GLN A 86 -8.15 19.88 -12.79
N ALA A 87 -7.89 18.70 -12.22
CA ALA A 87 -6.74 18.49 -11.36
C ALA A 87 -5.42 18.61 -12.16
N THR A 88 -4.43 19.23 -11.55
CA THR A 88 -3.06 19.29 -12.07
C THR A 88 -2.15 18.36 -11.26
N LEU A 89 -1.11 17.85 -11.91
CA LEU A 89 -0.22 16.88 -11.31
C LEU A 89 1.21 17.40 -11.28
N THR A 90 1.89 17.07 -10.20
CA THR A 90 3.35 17.16 -10.13
C THR A 90 3.90 15.81 -9.71
N SER A 91 5.05 15.42 -10.22
CA SER A 91 5.65 14.14 -9.89
C SER A 91 7.14 14.27 -9.61
N ALA A 92 7.64 13.42 -8.74
CA ALA A 92 9.04 13.41 -8.34
C ALA A 92 9.52 12.02 -7.99
N VAL A 93 10.83 11.85 -8.06
CA VAL A 93 11.56 10.69 -7.54
C VAL A 93 12.65 11.17 -6.61
N GLN A 94 12.80 10.53 -5.47
CA GLN A 94 13.94 10.71 -4.57
C GLN A 94 14.64 9.37 -4.42
N THR A 95 15.91 9.31 -4.82
CA THR A 95 16.76 8.14 -4.57
C THR A 95 17.35 8.23 -3.17
N TYR A 96 17.60 7.08 -2.57
CA TYR A 96 18.26 7.01 -1.28
C TYR A 96 19.38 5.97 -1.28
N SER A 97 20.46 6.30 -0.60
CA SER A 97 21.46 5.31 -0.18
C SER A 97 20.98 4.65 1.10
N TYR A 98 21.51 3.47 1.45
CA TYR A 98 21.21 2.76 2.71
C TYR A 98 21.62 3.56 3.97
N SER A 99 21.27 4.82 4.04
CA SER A 99 21.50 5.70 5.19
C SER A 99 20.30 5.65 6.13
N PRO A 100 20.52 5.63 7.46
CA PRO A 100 19.44 5.65 8.42
C PRO A 100 18.64 6.98 8.46
N ASP A 101 19.15 8.03 7.84
CA ASP A 101 18.65 9.40 7.98
C ASP A 101 18.01 9.93 6.70
N ILE A 102 17.24 9.07 6.00
CA ILE A 102 16.51 9.51 4.80
C ILE A 102 15.29 10.32 5.22
N ASP A 103 15.36 11.63 5.03
CA ASP A 103 14.19 12.49 5.13
C ASP A 103 13.52 12.67 3.74
N GLY A 104 12.26 13.02 3.73
CA GLY A 104 11.48 13.30 2.50
C GLY A 104 11.58 14.75 2.02
N GLY A 105 12.49 15.54 2.54
CA GLY A 105 12.55 16.96 2.26
C GLY A 105 12.84 17.29 0.80
N GLU A 106 13.62 16.47 0.10
CA GLU A 106 13.88 16.62 -1.33
C GLU A 106 12.62 16.27 -2.13
N LEU A 107 11.98 15.15 -1.83
CA LEU A 107 10.73 14.72 -2.44
C LEU A 107 9.65 15.81 -2.29
N LYS A 108 9.47 16.29 -1.06
CA LYS A 108 8.49 17.34 -0.75
C LYS A 108 8.72 18.62 -1.56
N ARG A 109 9.98 19.09 -1.65
CA ARG A 109 10.32 20.26 -2.46
C ARG A 109 10.05 20.05 -3.94
N SER A 110 10.36 18.85 -4.45
CA SER A 110 10.19 18.51 -5.87
C SER A 110 8.73 18.33 -6.28
N LEU A 111 7.85 17.96 -5.35
CA LEU A 111 6.40 17.84 -5.58
C LEU A 111 5.69 19.19 -5.67
N LEU A 112 6.37 20.30 -5.34
CA LEU A 112 5.82 21.66 -5.46
C LEU A 112 4.41 21.80 -4.86
N LEU A 113 4.22 21.30 -3.63
CA LEU A 113 2.91 21.31 -2.99
C LEU A 113 2.30 22.71 -2.93
N GLN A 114 1.01 22.80 -3.22
CA GLN A 114 0.22 24.01 -3.30
C GLN A 114 -0.86 24.00 -2.21
N HIS A 115 -1.53 25.12 -1.99
CA HIS A 115 -2.63 25.22 -1.02
C HIS A 115 -3.82 24.28 -1.33
N ASN A 116 -3.98 23.87 -2.60
CA ASN A 116 -5.01 22.93 -3.06
C ASN A 116 -4.44 21.53 -3.38
N SER A 117 -3.26 21.20 -2.86
CA SER A 117 -2.76 19.83 -2.91
C SER A 117 -3.62 18.94 -2.02
N GLN A 118 -4.15 17.85 -2.56
CA GLN A 118 -5.09 16.99 -1.87
C GLN A 118 -4.53 15.60 -1.58
N VAL A 119 -3.75 15.06 -2.51
CA VAL A 119 -3.25 13.68 -2.47
C VAL A 119 -1.78 13.63 -2.84
N ILE A 120 -1.05 12.79 -2.14
CA ILE A 120 0.26 12.27 -2.56
C ILE A 120 0.11 10.77 -2.73
N LEU A 121 0.10 10.30 -3.98
CA LEU A 121 0.22 8.89 -4.30
C LEU A 121 1.69 8.53 -4.41
N SER A 122 2.13 7.48 -3.71
CA SER A 122 3.55 7.15 -3.63
C SER A 122 3.82 5.65 -3.66
N PHE A 123 4.89 5.27 -4.35
CA PHE A 123 5.48 3.94 -4.28
C PHE A 123 6.94 4.03 -3.85
N ALA A 124 7.36 3.11 -2.99
CA ALA A 124 8.73 3.09 -2.49
C ALA A 124 9.28 1.65 -2.48
N VAL A 125 10.59 1.53 -2.68
CA VAL A 125 11.27 0.28 -2.35
C VAL A 125 11.37 0.18 -0.84
N GLN A 126 11.16 -1.03 -0.30
CA GLN A 126 11.23 -1.26 1.13
C GLN A 126 12.58 -0.82 1.69
N ILE A 127 12.52 0.03 2.71
CA ILE A 127 13.67 0.43 3.51
C ILE A 127 13.65 -0.43 4.78
N GLU A 128 14.78 -1.00 5.18
CA GLU A 128 14.88 -1.90 6.33
C GLU A 128 14.53 -1.23 7.68
N ARG A 129 14.35 0.07 7.72
CA ARG A 129 14.01 0.83 8.92
C ARG A 129 12.62 1.42 8.86
N ARG A 130 11.92 1.28 9.94
CA ARG A 130 10.51 1.47 10.16
C ARG A 130 10.08 2.83 10.59
N ASP A 131 10.96 3.61 11.12
CA ASP A 131 10.73 5.03 11.29
C ASP A 131 10.91 5.64 9.90
N TYR A 132 9.84 5.64 9.12
CA TYR A 132 9.85 6.24 7.80
C TYR A 132 9.84 7.77 7.90
N PRO A 133 10.94 8.41 8.30
CA PRO A 133 11.04 9.87 8.37
C PRO A 133 10.74 10.49 7.00
N LEU A 134 10.92 9.68 5.93
CA LEU A 134 10.58 10.05 4.57
C LEU A 134 9.13 10.53 4.45
N PHE A 135 8.16 9.78 4.96
CA PHE A 135 6.75 10.15 4.86
C PHE A 135 6.30 11.07 5.98
N GLN A 136 6.97 11.05 7.12
CA GLN A 136 6.71 11.99 8.22
C GLN A 136 6.95 13.47 7.84
N THR A 137 7.74 13.70 6.81
CA THR A 137 7.93 15.05 6.24
C THR A 137 6.64 15.68 5.73
N PHE A 138 5.61 14.86 5.45
CA PHE A 138 4.28 15.30 5.00
C PHE A 138 3.27 15.44 6.14
N ALA A 139 3.63 15.13 7.38
CA ALA A 139 2.71 15.21 8.52
C ALA A 139 2.21 16.63 8.83
N SER A 140 2.91 17.66 8.34
CA SER A 140 2.49 19.06 8.46
C SER A 140 1.61 19.53 7.30
N GLU A 141 1.40 18.70 6.29
CA GLU A 141 0.61 19.04 5.11
C GLU A 141 -0.83 18.53 5.26
N GLU A 142 -1.76 19.31 4.72
CA GLU A 142 -3.18 18.93 4.67
C GLU A 142 -3.47 18.04 3.44
N VAL A 143 -2.72 16.94 3.30
CA VAL A 143 -2.81 16.00 2.17
C VAL A 143 -3.06 14.59 2.64
N VAL A 144 -3.80 13.84 1.83
CA VAL A 144 -3.95 12.39 1.97
C VAL A 144 -2.72 11.70 1.34
N ILE A 145 -2.15 10.73 2.03
CA ILE A 145 -1.07 9.90 1.47
C ILE A 145 -1.63 8.50 1.22
N SER A 146 -1.37 7.97 0.04
CA SER A 146 -1.78 6.62 -0.35
C SER A 146 -0.73 5.97 -1.25
N GLY A 147 -0.77 4.64 -1.34
CA GLY A 147 0.15 3.87 -2.16
C GLY A 147 0.71 2.64 -1.45
N GLY A 148 1.92 2.24 -1.80
CA GLY A 148 2.47 1.03 -1.21
C GLY A 148 3.97 0.82 -1.42
N LEU A 149 4.51 -0.14 -0.67
CA LEU A 149 5.89 -0.59 -0.81
C LEU A 149 5.95 -1.71 -1.85
N ALA A 150 6.92 -1.59 -2.77
CA ALA A 150 7.16 -2.57 -3.81
C ALA A 150 7.45 -3.97 -3.26
N GLN A 151 7.05 -5.01 -3.99
CA GLN A 151 7.41 -6.40 -3.70
C GLN A 151 8.62 -6.83 -4.51
N SER A 152 9.44 -7.70 -3.92
CA SER A 152 10.48 -8.40 -4.67
C SER A 152 9.87 -9.46 -5.59
N ILE A 153 10.23 -9.38 -6.85
CA ILE A 153 9.97 -10.38 -7.89
C ILE A 153 11.31 -11.02 -8.32
N ASP A 154 11.31 -11.91 -9.30
CA ASP A 154 12.54 -12.58 -9.77
C ASP A 154 13.63 -11.58 -10.22
N ASP A 155 13.23 -10.43 -10.75
CA ASP A 155 14.10 -9.33 -11.20
C ASP A 155 14.36 -8.26 -10.12
N GLY A 156 14.13 -8.58 -8.85
CA GLY A 156 14.35 -7.72 -7.70
C GLY A 156 13.15 -6.88 -7.29
N CYS A 157 13.40 -5.91 -6.40
CA CYS A 157 12.40 -4.97 -5.88
C CYS A 157 12.72 -3.58 -6.42
N TRP A 158 11.73 -2.92 -7.02
CA TRP A 158 11.97 -1.63 -7.68
C TRP A 158 10.71 -0.78 -7.80
N VAL A 159 10.93 0.51 -8.04
CA VAL A 159 9.90 1.47 -8.43
C VAL A 159 10.22 2.06 -9.80
N LEU A 160 9.19 2.48 -10.52
CA LEU A 160 9.27 3.13 -11.83
C LEU A 160 8.92 4.61 -11.70
N TYR A 161 9.75 5.48 -12.28
CA TYR A 161 9.44 6.88 -12.48
C TYR A 161 9.70 7.26 -13.94
N GLN A 162 8.67 7.76 -14.61
CA GLN A 162 8.66 7.95 -16.05
C GLN A 162 9.04 6.63 -16.76
N ASN A 163 10.13 6.59 -17.48
CA ASN A 163 10.65 5.38 -18.13
C ASN A 163 11.92 4.82 -17.47
N ARG A 164 12.15 5.12 -16.18
CA ARG A 164 13.31 4.65 -15.44
C ARG A 164 12.93 3.84 -14.22
N VAL A 165 13.59 2.73 -14.05
CA VAL A 165 13.46 1.85 -12.87
C VAL A 165 14.56 2.16 -11.86
N TYR A 166 14.21 2.16 -10.57
CA TYR A 166 15.09 2.48 -9.45
C TYR A 166 14.98 1.41 -8.36
N ASP A 167 16.15 0.91 -7.88
CA ASP A 167 16.23 -0.09 -6.81
C ASP A 167 16.11 0.50 -5.42
N ASN A 168 16.44 1.76 -5.25
CA ASN A 168 16.47 2.46 -3.95
C ASN A 168 15.88 3.85 -4.14
N ALA A 169 14.57 3.93 -4.26
CA ALA A 169 13.88 5.19 -4.44
C ALA A 169 12.45 5.15 -3.91
N VAL A 170 11.93 6.35 -3.69
CA VAL A 170 10.53 6.65 -3.59
C VAL A 170 10.12 7.48 -4.80
N VAL A 171 9.00 7.13 -5.40
CA VAL A 171 8.34 7.90 -6.44
C VAL A 171 7.02 8.42 -5.91
N ALA A 172 6.65 9.62 -6.26
CA ALA A 172 5.38 10.20 -5.84
C ALA A 172 4.79 11.11 -6.90
N VAL A 173 3.46 11.18 -6.89
CA VAL A 173 2.66 12.12 -7.66
C VAL A 173 1.77 12.87 -6.69
N ALA A 174 1.80 14.19 -6.72
CA ALA A 174 0.85 15.04 -6.00
C ALA A 174 -0.25 15.51 -6.95
N LEU A 175 -1.50 15.46 -6.46
CA LEU A 175 -2.68 15.96 -7.15
C LEU A 175 -3.14 17.27 -6.50
N HIS A 176 -3.28 18.30 -7.33
CA HIS A 176 -3.68 19.63 -6.93
C HIS A 176 -5.04 19.95 -7.54
N SER A 177 -6.06 20.17 -6.71
CA SER A 177 -7.43 20.44 -7.18
C SER A 177 -8.29 21.02 -6.07
N ASP A 178 -9.16 21.95 -6.42
CA ASP A 178 -10.20 22.47 -5.53
C ASP A 178 -11.52 21.68 -5.64
N THR A 179 -11.62 20.78 -6.63
CA THR A 179 -12.87 20.04 -6.94
C THR A 179 -12.76 18.53 -6.79
N LEU A 180 -11.57 18.01 -6.45
CA LEU A 180 -11.36 16.59 -6.24
C LEU A 180 -11.99 16.15 -4.91
N LYS A 181 -12.80 15.12 -4.95
CA LYS A 181 -13.36 14.44 -3.79
C LYS A 181 -12.61 13.14 -3.55
N LEU A 182 -12.32 12.87 -2.29
CA LEU A 182 -11.48 11.76 -1.87
C LEU A 182 -12.17 10.94 -0.80
N TRP A 183 -12.01 9.63 -0.89
CA TRP A 183 -12.38 8.67 0.14
C TRP A 183 -11.24 7.67 0.29
N THR A 184 -10.85 7.42 1.52
CA THR A 184 -9.80 6.45 1.85
C THR A 184 -10.14 5.77 3.16
N ASP A 185 -9.82 4.50 3.26
CA ASP A 185 -9.98 3.72 4.47
C ASP A 185 -8.94 2.60 4.52
N ALA A 186 -8.80 1.97 5.69
CA ALA A 186 -7.89 0.87 5.92
C ALA A 186 -8.57 -0.24 6.71
N TYR A 187 -8.59 -1.44 6.15
CA TYR A 187 -9.18 -2.61 6.77
C TYR A 187 -8.10 -3.52 7.33
N SER A 188 -8.03 -3.60 8.65
CA SER A 188 -7.06 -4.41 9.36
C SER A 188 -7.62 -4.81 10.72
N GLU A 189 -8.25 -5.98 10.77
CA GLU A 189 -8.87 -6.50 11.99
C GLU A 189 -7.95 -7.45 12.72
N TRP A 190 -7.30 -6.93 13.75
CA TRP A 190 -6.52 -7.73 14.68
C TRP A 190 -7.12 -7.64 16.07
N ASN A 191 -7.53 -8.79 16.59
CA ASN A 191 -8.18 -8.90 17.89
C ASN A 191 -7.19 -9.45 18.91
N PRO A 192 -6.88 -8.70 19.98
CA PRO A 192 -6.01 -9.20 21.03
C PRO A 192 -6.66 -10.39 21.75
N ILE A 193 -5.84 -11.41 22.06
CA ILE A 193 -6.25 -12.61 22.78
C ILE A 193 -5.26 -12.94 23.91
N GLY A 194 -5.76 -13.63 24.92
CA GLY A 194 -4.97 -14.06 26.06
C GLY A 194 -4.63 -12.92 27.02
N MET A 195 -3.66 -13.19 27.88
CA MET A 195 -3.21 -12.22 28.88
C MET A 195 -2.08 -11.35 28.32
N PRO A 196 -1.98 -10.09 28.75
CA PRO A 196 -0.85 -9.25 28.36
C PRO A 196 0.46 -9.79 28.95
N HIS A 197 1.52 -9.62 28.17
CA HIS A 197 2.89 -9.93 28.55
C HIS A 197 3.74 -8.69 28.53
N LYS A 198 4.69 -8.58 29.44
CA LYS A 198 5.61 -7.44 29.50
C LYS A 198 6.92 -7.77 28.79
N VAL A 199 7.38 -6.88 27.92
CA VAL A 199 8.72 -6.96 27.31
C VAL A 199 9.76 -6.65 28.37
N THR A 200 10.55 -7.66 28.76
CA THR A 200 11.57 -7.54 29.80
C THR A 200 12.99 -7.56 29.26
N HIS A 201 13.21 -8.11 28.08
CA HIS A 201 14.50 -8.09 27.42
C HIS A 201 14.32 -7.99 25.90
N ALA A 202 14.80 -6.90 25.32
CA ALA A 202 14.79 -6.65 23.87
C ALA A 202 15.98 -5.74 23.48
N LYS A 203 16.35 -5.80 22.19
CA LYS A 203 17.35 -4.93 21.58
C LYS A 203 16.94 -4.61 20.15
N GLY A 204 16.56 -3.37 19.88
CA GLY A 204 16.00 -2.97 18.59
C GLY A 204 14.76 -3.79 18.28
N THR A 205 14.72 -4.44 17.11
CA THR A 205 13.61 -5.31 16.70
C THR A 205 13.65 -6.70 17.32
N ARG A 206 14.74 -7.08 17.99
CA ARG A 206 14.93 -8.43 18.53
C ARG A 206 14.39 -8.54 19.95
N LEU A 207 13.42 -9.42 20.12
CA LEU A 207 12.76 -9.75 21.38
C LEU A 207 13.37 -11.03 21.99
N TYR A 208 13.88 -10.94 23.19
CA TYR A 208 14.48 -12.06 23.91
C TYR A 208 13.52 -12.67 24.93
N CYS A 209 12.87 -11.83 25.75
CA CYS A 209 12.03 -12.29 26.86
C CYS A 209 10.73 -11.51 26.98
N LEU A 210 9.66 -12.24 27.29
CA LEU A 210 8.36 -11.78 27.75
C LEU A 210 8.16 -12.23 29.19
N GLY A 211 8.14 -11.29 30.13
CA GLY A 211 8.23 -11.60 31.56
C GLY A 211 9.54 -12.34 31.88
N GLU A 212 9.43 -13.47 32.56
CA GLU A 212 10.58 -14.30 32.95
C GLU A 212 10.93 -15.38 31.92
N GLN A 213 10.21 -15.47 30.78
CA GLN A 213 10.33 -16.54 29.81
C GLN A 213 10.94 -16.04 28.49
N LYS A 214 11.64 -16.93 27.79
CA LYS A 214 12.06 -16.65 26.43
C LYS A 214 10.85 -16.40 25.55
N ALA A 215 10.94 -15.45 24.65
CA ALA A 215 9.83 -15.08 23.78
C ALA A 215 9.29 -16.26 22.97
N LEU A 216 10.18 -17.10 22.39
CA LEU A 216 9.78 -18.29 21.66
C LEU A 216 9.07 -19.34 22.53
N ASP A 217 9.47 -19.49 23.80
CA ASP A 217 8.85 -20.46 24.71
C ASP A 217 7.42 -20.03 25.07
N VAL A 218 7.16 -18.73 25.14
CA VAL A 218 5.80 -18.19 25.30
C VAL A 218 4.95 -18.55 24.09
N TYR A 219 5.46 -18.34 22.88
CA TYR A 219 4.76 -18.74 21.64
C TYR A 219 4.49 -20.24 21.58
N LYS A 220 5.50 -21.08 21.86
CA LYS A 220 5.33 -22.55 21.87
C LYS A 220 4.23 -22.99 22.83
N ARG A 221 4.14 -22.37 24.00
CA ARG A 221 3.10 -22.70 24.98
C ARG A 221 1.69 -22.35 24.49
N TYR A 222 1.54 -21.18 23.82
CA TYR A 222 0.22 -20.73 23.36
C TYR A 222 -0.23 -21.41 22.07
N LEU A 223 0.69 -21.71 21.16
CA LEU A 223 0.34 -22.18 19.81
C LEU A 223 0.52 -23.68 19.60
N ALA A 224 1.34 -24.35 20.41
CA ALA A 224 1.76 -25.72 20.13
C ALA A 224 1.91 -26.60 21.38
N ASP A 225 1.28 -26.28 22.52
CA ASP A 225 1.41 -27.00 23.78
C ASP A 225 2.87 -27.34 24.17
N GLY A 226 3.81 -26.40 23.89
CA GLY A 226 5.23 -26.54 24.15
C GLY A 226 6.06 -27.24 23.07
N HIS A 227 5.44 -27.66 21.97
CA HIS A 227 6.14 -28.22 20.80
C HIS A 227 6.76 -27.11 19.94
N ASP A 228 7.52 -27.50 18.92
CA ASP A 228 8.13 -26.55 18.00
C ASP A 228 7.05 -25.87 17.13
N VAL A 229 7.24 -24.58 16.92
CA VAL A 229 6.38 -23.74 16.07
C VAL A 229 7.10 -23.36 14.78
N THR A 230 6.36 -23.32 13.70
CA THR A 230 6.85 -22.86 12.40
C THR A 230 6.72 -21.35 12.26
N LEU A 231 7.50 -20.74 11.37
CA LEU A 231 7.38 -19.30 11.08
C LEU A 231 5.96 -18.94 10.62
N SER A 232 5.34 -19.79 9.80
CA SER A 232 3.95 -19.58 9.34
C SER A 232 2.95 -19.50 10.49
N GLN A 233 3.07 -20.37 11.50
CA GLN A 233 2.22 -20.30 12.70
C GLN A 233 2.45 -19.01 13.49
N LEU A 234 3.70 -18.54 13.58
CA LEU A 234 4.02 -17.29 14.27
C LEU A 234 3.44 -16.08 13.53
N LEU A 235 3.44 -16.09 12.19
CA LEU A 235 2.85 -15.04 11.37
C LEU A 235 1.33 -14.92 11.55
N SER A 236 0.65 -16.04 11.86
CA SER A 236 -0.80 -16.05 12.09
C SER A 236 -1.21 -15.46 13.45
N PHE A 237 -0.26 -15.31 14.37
CA PHE A 237 -0.50 -14.79 15.73
C PHE A 237 0.56 -13.75 16.10
N PRO A 238 0.57 -12.58 15.45
CA PRO A 238 1.49 -11.51 15.79
C PRO A 238 1.22 -10.96 17.20
N LEU A 239 2.11 -10.11 17.67
CA LEU A 239 1.93 -9.41 18.93
C LEU A 239 1.28 -8.05 18.69
N TYR A 240 0.25 -7.77 19.44
CA TYR A 240 -0.43 -6.49 19.52
C TYR A 240 0.11 -5.68 20.70
N ARG A 241 0.34 -4.41 20.48
CA ARG A 241 0.58 -3.44 21.57
C ARG A 241 -0.16 -2.14 21.29
N GLU A 242 -0.36 -1.37 22.34
CA GLU A 242 -0.78 0.01 22.22
C GLU A 242 0.40 0.93 22.56
N SER A 243 0.79 1.76 21.62
CA SER A 243 1.91 2.69 21.77
C SER A 243 1.45 4.09 21.37
N LEU A 244 1.61 5.07 22.27
CA LEU A 244 1.21 6.47 22.05
C LEU A 244 -0.25 6.64 21.59
N GLY A 245 -1.16 5.79 22.11
CA GLY A 245 -2.58 5.78 21.73
C GLY A 245 -2.88 5.16 20.37
N ARG A 246 -1.90 4.48 19.77
CA ARG A 246 -2.03 3.76 18.50
C ARG A 246 -1.95 2.26 18.71
N LYS A 247 -2.78 1.55 17.97
CA LYS A 247 -2.74 0.09 17.90
C LYS A 247 -1.66 -0.34 16.92
N GLU A 248 -0.71 -1.13 17.38
CA GLU A 248 0.37 -1.65 16.54
C GLU A 248 0.36 -3.18 16.56
N VAL A 249 0.41 -3.78 15.39
CA VAL A 249 0.63 -5.20 15.19
C VAL A 249 2.09 -5.43 14.84
N CYS A 250 2.76 -6.28 15.59
CA CYS A 250 4.19 -6.57 15.47
C CYS A 250 4.37 -8.01 15.00
N THR A 251 4.95 -8.17 13.81
CA THR A 251 5.06 -9.48 13.14
C THR A 251 6.48 -10.04 13.25
N VAL A 252 6.57 -11.34 13.50
CA VAL A 252 7.85 -12.05 13.53
C VAL A 252 8.45 -12.08 12.13
N THR A 253 9.73 -11.69 12.00
CA THR A 253 10.46 -11.72 10.73
C THR A 253 11.52 -12.82 10.70
N GLU A 254 12.05 -13.21 11.86
CA GLU A 254 13.13 -14.21 11.95
C GLU A 254 13.11 -14.92 13.30
N LEU A 255 13.45 -16.22 13.28
CA LEU A 255 13.69 -17.05 14.46
C LEU A 255 15.18 -17.26 14.66
N HIS A 256 15.65 -17.10 15.90
CA HIS A 256 17.05 -17.30 16.24
C HIS A 256 17.25 -18.57 17.09
N ALA A 257 18.42 -19.20 16.96
CA ALA A 257 18.77 -20.43 17.65
C ALA A 257 18.78 -20.31 19.19
N ASP A 258 18.93 -19.09 19.74
CA ASP A 258 18.89 -18.83 21.18
C ASP A 258 17.46 -18.71 21.77
N GLY A 259 16.43 -18.82 20.89
CA GLY A 259 15.02 -18.68 21.27
C GLY A 259 14.54 -17.22 21.33
N SER A 260 15.33 -16.28 20.83
CA SER A 260 14.86 -14.92 20.55
C SER A 260 14.25 -14.84 19.15
N MET A 261 13.48 -13.79 18.90
CA MET A 261 12.80 -13.55 17.63
C MET A 261 13.00 -12.11 17.19
N SER A 262 13.26 -11.89 15.91
CA SER A 262 13.21 -10.55 15.32
C SER A 262 11.80 -10.25 14.84
N PHE A 263 11.41 -9.01 15.00
CA PHE A 263 10.10 -8.52 14.60
C PHE A 263 10.24 -7.41 13.56
N ASP A 264 9.15 -7.13 12.98
CA ASP A 264 9.00 -6.05 12.04
C ASP A 264 9.05 -4.67 12.70
N ARG A 265 8.98 -4.50 14.01
CA ARG A 265 9.02 -3.23 14.76
C ARG A 265 9.97 -3.29 15.97
N PRO A 266 10.58 -2.18 16.38
CA PRO A 266 11.44 -2.16 17.55
C PRO A 266 10.62 -2.27 18.84
N TRP A 267 11.27 -2.77 19.89
CA TRP A 267 10.70 -2.97 21.21
C TRP A 267 11.28 -1.99 22.21
N CYS A 268 10.42 -1.49 23.10
CA CYS A 268 10.85 -0.80 24.31
C CYS A 268 10.72 -1.74 25.52
N LEU A 269 11.67 -1.63 26.47
CA LEU A 269 11.55 -2.33 27.74
C LEU A 269 10.32 -1.81 28.47
N GLY A 270 9.48 -2.73 28.91
CA GLY A 270 8.25 -2.41 29.60
C GLY A 270 7.02 -2.34 28.70
N ASP A 271 7.14 -2.45 27.38
CA ASP A 271 5.99 -2.58 26.50
C ASP A 271 5.08 -3.71 26.99
N GLU A 272 3.78 -3.47 26.98
CA GLU A 272 2.78 -4.50 27.21
C GLU A 272 2.27 -5.01 25.86
N VAL A 273 2.35 -6.32 25.65
CA VAL A 273 1.98 -6.98 24.40
C VAL A 273 1.01 -8.12 24.64
N GLN A 274 0.12 -8.34 23.70
CA GLN A 274 -0.78 -9.50 23.67
C GLN A 274 -0.66 -10.21 22.34
N PHE A 275 -0.93 -11.50 22.31
CA PHE A 275 -1.19 -12.18 21.04
C PHE A 275 -2.42 -11.56 20.40
N CYS A 276 -2.43 -11.51 19.10
CA CYS A 276 -3.63 -11.15 18.36
C CYS A 276 -3.84 -12.11 17.19
N TYR A 277 -5.07 -12.16 16.73
CA TYR A 277 -5.46 -12.95 15.57
C TYR A 277 -6.36 -12.12 14.68
N ASN A 278 -6.28 -12.40 13.40
CA ASN A 278 -7.24 -11.89 12.43
C ASN A 278 -8.40 -12.90 12.30
N HIS A 279 -9.62 -12.38 12.26
CA HIS A 279 -10.79 -13.18 11.97
C HIS A 279 -11.22 -12.92 10.52
N PRO A 280 -10.90 -13.82 9.57
CA PRO A 280 -11.09 -13.54 8.14
C PRO A 280 -12.51 -13.11 7.77
N SER A 281 -13.53 -13.77 8.35
CA SER A 281 -14.93 -13.43 8.06
C SER A 281 -15.34 -12.05 8.55
N LEU A 282 -14.86 -11.61 9.73
CA LEU A 282 -15.16 -10.26 10.24
C LEU A 282 -14.47 -9.18 9.40
N THR A 283 -13.22 -9.43 9.01
CA THR A 283 -12.50 -8.51 8.12
C THR A 283 -13.20 -8.38 6.77
N LEU A 284 -13.64 -9.50 6.19
CA LEU A 284 -14.39 -9.48 4.94
C LEU A 284 -15.74 -8.76 5.06
N GLU A 285 -16.44 -8.93 6.19
CA GLU A 285 -17.70 -8.22 6.47
C GLU A 285 -17.47 -6.72 6.55
N GLN A 286 -16.40 -6.26 7.19
CA GLN A 286 -16.04 -4.83 7.26
C GLN A 286 -15.72 -4.27 5.89
N VAL A 287 -14.91 -4.98 5.07
CA VAL A 287 -14.64 -4.56 3.69
C VAL A 287 -15.94 -4.40 2.91
N ARG A 288 -16.83 -5.39 2.97
CA ARG A 288 -18.13 -5.34 2.28
C ARG A 288 -19.00 -4.16 2.74
N HIS A 289 -19.03 -3.90 4.04
CA HIS A 289 -19.79 -2.77 4.59
C HIS A 289 -19.21 -1.42 4.11
N GLY A 290 -17.90 -1.22 4.23
CA GLY A 290 -17.24 0.00 3.79
C GLY A 290 -17.35 0.22 2.27
N VAL A 291 -17.32 -0.84 1.47
CA VAL A 291 -17.55 -0.75 0.01
C VAL A 291 -18.97 -0.31 -0.31
N VAL A 292 -19.98 -0.77 0.42
CA VAL A 292 -21.37 -0.30 0.25
C VAL A 292 -21.47 1.20 0.56
N GLU A 293 -20.80 1.67 1.61
CA GLU A 293 -20.75 3.11 1.94
C GLU A 293 -20.02 3.90 0.85
N LEU A 294 -18.87 3.38 0.37
CA LEU A 294 -18.11 4.00 -0.71
C LEU A 294 -18.93 4.13 -1.99
N ALA A 295 -19.72 3.10 -2.34
CA ALA A 295 -20.55 3.12 -3.55
C ALA A 295 -21.60 4.24 -3.54
N MET A 296 -22.09 4.68 -2.36
CA MET A 296 -23.01 5.80 -2.25
C MET A 296 -22.39 7.13 -2.70
N HIS A 297 -21.08 7.25 -2.64
CA HIS A 297 -20.35 8.43 -3.08
C HIS A 297 -20.07 8.44 -4.60
N GLN A 298 -20.36 7.33 -5.30
CA GLN A 298 -20.17 7.19 -6.73
C GLN A 298 -18.76 7.61 -7.19
N PRO A 299 -17.69 7.00 -6.67
CA PRO A 299 -16.35 7.30 -7.12
C PRO A 299 -16.20 6.99 -8.61
N GLU A 300 -15.26 7.66 -9.28
CA GLU A 300 -14.94 7.42 -10.70
C GLU A 300 -13.76 6.45 -10.85
N VAL A 301 -12.94 6.34 -9.79
CA VAL A 301 -11.81 5.40 -9.72
C VAL A 301 -11.59 4.94 -8.29
N VAL A 302 -11.18 3.68 -8.12
CA VAL A 302 -10.72 3.11 -6.85
C VAL A 302 -9.38 2.43 -7.05
N MET A 303 -8.38 2.88 -6.32
CA MET A 303 -7.04 2.29 -6.27
C MET A 303 -6.90 1.49 -4.98
N ILE A 304 -6.58 0.20 -5.09
CA ILE A 304 -6.45 -0.72 -3.95
C ILE A 304 -4.97 -1.04 -3.71
N PHE A 305 -4.53 -0.92 -2.46
CA PHE A 305 -3.22 -1.38 -2.01
C PHE A 305 -3.44 -2.41 -0.90
N ASN A 306 -3.13 -3.66 -1.20
CA ASN A 306 -3.39 -4.78 -0.31
C ASN A 306 -2.08 -5.39 0.19
N CYS A 307 -2.00 -5.75 1.45
CA CYS A 307 -0.81 -6.40 1.99
C CYS A 307 -0.62 -7.79 1.40
N ALA A 308 0.59 -8.10 0.96
CA ALA A 308 0.92 -9.42 0.42
C ALA A 308 0.65 -10.55 1.41
N SER A 309 0.82 -10.31 2.70
CA SER A 309 0.54 -11.29 3.75
C SER A 309 -0.92 -11.71 3.84
N ARG A 310 -1.85 -10.89 3.34
CA ARG A 310 -3.29 -11.20 3.38
C ARG A 310 -3.67 -12.36 2.47
N LEU A 311 -2.86 -12.65 1.45
CA LEU A 311 -3.04 -13.85 0.60
C LEU A 311 -2.97 -15.16 1.40
N ASP A 312 -2.31 -15.16 2.56
CA ASP A 312 -2.09 -16.35 3.36
C ASP A 312 -3.19 -16.62 4.39
N PHE A 313 -4.03 -15.63 4.73
CA PHE A 313 -5.00 -15.77 5.83
C PHE A 313 -6.42 -15.25 5.55
N ILE A 314 -6.65 -14.61 4.42
CA ILE A 314 -7.99 -14.17 3.99
C ILE A 314 -8.28 -14.76 2.62
N ASP A 315 -9.56 -15.03 2.32
CA ASP A 315 -9.99 -15.26 0.95
C ASP A 315 -9.89 -13.92 0.19
N SER A 316 -8.69 -13.69 -0.34
CA SER A 316 -8.34 -12.44 -0.99
C SER A 316 -9.16 -12.19 -2.26
N SER A 317 -9.68 -13.26 -2.88
CA SER A 317 -10.57 -13.14 -4.04
C SER A 317 -11.89 -12.49 -3.64
N ASP A 318 -12.50 -12.95 -2.56
CA ASP A 318 -13.75 -12.39 -2.02
C ASP A 318 -13.56 -10.94 -1.55
N GLU A 319 -12.39 -10.63 -1.00
CA GLU A 319 -12.08 -9.30 -0.49
C GLU A 319 -11.99 -8.26 -1.62
N VAL A 320 -11.21 -8.53 -2.67
CA VAL A 320 -11.08 -7.60 -3.79
C VAL A 320 -12.32 -7.57 -4.68
N GLN A 321 -13.06 -8.70 -4.76
CA GLN A 321 -14.32 -8.79 -5.49
C GLN A 321 -15.39 -7.85 -4.90
N ALA A 322 -15.32 -7.52 -3.61
CA ALA A 322 -16.24 -6.56 -3.00
C ALA A 322 -16.21 -5.19 -3.70
N PHE A 323 -15.07 -4.79 -4.26
CA PHE A 323 -14.91 -3.51 -4.98
C PHE A 323 -15.33 -3.55 -6.45
N LYS A 324 -15.75 -4.72 -6.95
CA LYS A 324 -16.19 -4.86 -8.33
C LYS A 324 -17.43 -4.00 -8.59
N ASP A 325 -17.51 -3.43 -9.78
CA ASP A 325 -18.67 -2.69 -10.29
C ASP A 325 -19.01 -1.37 -9.59
N ILE A 326 -18.19 -0.88 -8.63
CA ILE A 326 -18.43 0.43 -8.01
C ILE A 326 -17.81 1.60 -8.79
N ALA A 327 -16.71 1.36 -9.45
CA ALA A 327 -15.96 2.28 -10.32
C ALA A 327 -14.91 1.50 -11.10
N THR A 328 -14.11 2.17 -11.95
CA THR A 328 -12.88 1.54 -12.46
C THR A 328 -11.96 1.22 -11.27
N THR A 329 -11.82 -0.07 -10.99
CA THR A 329 -11.10 -0.57 -9.80
C THR A 329 -9.85 -1.32 -10.20
N PHE A 330 -8.71 -0.90 -9.63
CA PHE A 330 -7.42 -1.54 -9.87
C PHE A 330 -6.48 -1.37 -8.68
N GLY A 331 -5.41 -2.14 -8.66
CA GLY A 331 -4.42 -2.03 -7.59
C GLY A 331 -3.35 -3.10 -7.62
N SER A 332 -2.68 -3.26 -6.50
CA SER A 332 -1.61 -4.23 -6.33
C SER A 332 -1.50 -4.73 -4.90
N TYR A 333 -0.81 -5.86 -4.76
CA TYR A 333 -0.33 -6.31 -3.47
C TYR A 333 1.02 -5.65 -3.16
N CYS A 334 1.19 -5.24 -1.91
CA CYS A 334 2.33 -4.46 -1.42
C CYS A 334 3.00 -5.15 -0.22
N MET A 335 4.23 -4.76 0.11
CA MET A 335 4.93 -5.20 1.33
C MET A 335 4.57 -4.35 2.56
N GLY A 336 3.82 -3.28 2.34
CA GLY A 336 3.28 -2.36 3.32
C GLY A 336 2.46 -1.31 2.59
N GLU A 337 1.38 -0.86 3.19
CA GLU A 337 0.40 0.04 2.61
C GLU A 337 0.63 1.45 3.14
N LEU A 338 0.91 2.39 2.24
CA LEU A 338 0.93 3.80 2.58
C LEU A 338 -0.50 4.29 2.77
N HIS A 339 -0.80 4.74 3.95
CA HIS A 339 -2.11 5.26 4.30
C HIS A 339 -1.94 6.45 5.23
N GLY A 340 -2.75 7.47 5.06
CA GLY A 340 -2.73 8.58 5.97
C GLY A 340 -3.81 9.58 5.65
N GLY A 341 -4.65 9.85 6.65
CA GLY A 341 -5.45 11.06 6.66
C GLY A 341 -4.58 12.30 6.86
N ILE A 342 -5.19 13.45 6.81
CA ILE A 342 -4.51 14.74 6.97
C ILE A 342 -3.63 14.73 8.23
N GLY A 343 -2.34 14.98 8.04
CA GLY A 343 -1.37 15.10 9.12
C GLY A 343 -0.86 13.80 9.76
N GLN A 344 -1.24 12.63 9.26
CA GLN A 344 -0.86 11.36 9.87
C GLN A 344 -0.46 10.30 8.83
N PRO A 345 0.68 10.48 8.13
CA PRO A 345 1.17 9.46 7.22
C PRO A 345 1.64 8.22 7.99
N GLU A 346 1.16 7.06 7.60
CA GLU A 346 1.49 5.77 8.20
C GLU A 346 1.86 4.74 7.14
N ILE A 347 2.69 3.77 7.50
CA ILE A 347 2.84 2.53 6.76
C ILE A 347 2.17 1.44 7.56
N LEU A 348 1.11 0.92 7.00
CA LEU A 348 0.36 -0.19 7.55
C LEU A 348 0.93 -1.51 7.02
N HIS A 349 0.65 -2.57 7.76
CA HIS A 349 0.94 -3.95 7.38
C HIS A 349 -0.29 -4.80 7.68
N HIS A 350 -0.44 -5.88 6.94
CA HIS A 350 -1.60 -6.79 7.07
C HIS A 350 -2.95 -6.09 6.84
N SER A 351 -2.94 -5.01 6.09
CA SER A 351 -4.14 -4.22 5.79
C SER A 351 -4.49 -4.24 4.31
N LEU A 352 -5.74 -3.95 4.00
CA LEU A 352 -6.17 -3.48 2.71
C LEU A 352 -6.48 -1.99 2.85
N THR A 353 -5.86 -1.16 2.02
CA THR A 353 -6.18 0.26 1.94
C THR A 353 -6.70 0.59 0.55
N TYR A 354 -7.50 1.64 0.44
CA TYR A 354 -7.89 2.16 -0.86
C TYR A 354 -7.84 3.69 -0.90
N LEU A 355 -7.69 4.20 -2.10
CA LEU A 355 -7.91 5.60 -2.46
C LEU A 355 -8.96 5.63 -3.56
N ALA A 356 -10.12 6.21 -3.25
CA ALA A 356 -11.18 6.45 -4.21
C ALA A 356 -11.28 7.93 -4.52
N MET A 357 -11.52 8.27 -5.78
CA MET A 357 -11.53 9.65 -6.24
C MET A 357 -12.69 9.91 -7.19
N ARG A 358 -13.15 11.16 -7.16
CA ARG A 358 -14.09 11.72 -8.11
C ARG A 358 -13.78 13.20 -8.34
N GLU A 359 -13.89 13.65 -9.57
CA GLU A 359 -13.71 15.05 -9.94
C GLU A 359 -15.08 15.69 -10.24
N GLY A 360 -15.32 16.90 -9.72
CA GLY A 360 -16.56 17.67 -9.95
C GLY A 360 -17.43 17.82 -8.72
N ASP A 361 -18.50 18.61 -8.86
CA ASP A 361 -19.47 18.88 -7.78
C ASP A 361 -20.25 17.63 -7.37
N GLU A 362 -20.73 17.61 -6.12
CA GLU A 362 -21.60 16.54 -5.64
C GLU A 362 -22.79 16.34 -6.60
N VAL A 363 -23.05 15.08 -6.98
CA VAL A 363 -24.30 14.75 -7.66
C VAL A 363 -25.44 15.19 -6.73
N GLN A 364 -26.29 16.09 -7.20
CA GLN A 364 -27.56 16.35 -6.53
C GLN A 364 -28.18 14.99 -6.21
N ALA A 365 -28.44 14.75 -4.93
CA ALA A 365 -29.07 13.52 -4.48
C ALA A 365 -30.25 13.24 -5.41
N LEU A 366 -30.21 12.15 -6.14
CA LEU A 366 -31.34 11.66 -6.91
C LEU A 366 -32.45 11.49 -5.89
N ASN A 367 -33.45 12.41 -5.91
CA ASN A 367 -34.70 12.19 -5.25
C ASN A 367 -35.30 10.92 -5.87
N LEU A 368 -35.06 9.80 -5.24
CA LEU A 368 -35.77 8.57 -5.56
C LEU A 368 -37.22 8.80 -5.17
N PRO A 369 -38.16 8.51 -6.05
CA PRO A 369 -39.58 8.71 -5.85
C PRO A 369 -40.16 7.87 -4.72
#